data_ee6121e931fb777f208d8550c32815d6
#
_entry.id   ee6121e931fb777f208d8550c32815d6
#
_cell.length_a   1.000
_cell.length_b   1.000
_cell.length_c   1.000
_cell.angle_alpha   90.00
_cell.angle_beta   90.00
_cell.angle_gamma   90.00
#
_symmetry.space_group_name_H-M   'P 1'
#
loop_
_entity.id
_entity.type
_entity.pdbx_description
1 polymer ?
#
loop_
_entity_poly.entity_id
_entity_poly.type
_entity_poly.pdbx_seq_one_letter_code
_entity_poly.pdbx_strand_id
1 'polypeptide(L)'
;MLILKQNDSVGIGLFDSEMRTIIPSSSRHNHLQVVLQGLSAETAGGKTDMIGVLRKAAEVMSHRSIVILISDLFCDRDQLFKGLSLLRQRKHEVLVVHTMDEQELNFDYSGTLRFEGLEDTGKLTCDPAALRAGYQNALEKFLETIRRRCAGSMIDYRLTRTSEHLDAVLSELLNFRIGMRGK
;
A
#
# COMPACT_ATOMS: atom_id res chain seq x y z
N MET A 1 3.79 7.90 -15.74
CA MET A 1 4.37 8.74 -16.81
C MET A 1 5.88 8.54 -16.97
N LEU A 2 6.70 8.62 -15.91
CA LEU A 2 8.17 8.43 -15.99
C LEU A 2 8.57 7.09 -16.64
N ILE A 3 8.02 5.98 -16.13
CA ILE A 3 8.32 4.62 -16.61
C ILE A 3 7.97 4.45 -18.09
N LEU A 4 6.80 4.92 -18.52
CA LEU A 4 6.38 4.84 -19.93
C LEU A 4 7.25 5.73 -20.85
N LYS A 5 7.80 6.84 -20.35
CA LYS A 5 8.77 7.65 -21.11
C LYS A 5 10.10 6.93 -21.34
N GLN A 6 10.43 5.96 -20.50
CA GLN A 6 11.62 5.10 -20.64
C GLN A 6 11.35 3.84 -21.48
N ASN A 7 10.17 3.74 -22.12
CA ASN A 7 9.70 2.56 -22.84
C ASN A 7 9.55 1.29 -21.98
N ASP A 8 9.52 1.44 -20.66
CA ASP A 8 9.23 0.34 -19.75
C ASP A 8 7.71 0.10 -19.65
N SER A 9 7.33 -1.14 -19.35
CA SER A 9 5.93 -1.53 -19.23
C SER A 9 5.39 -1.30 -17.81
N VAL A 10 4.16 -0.78 -17.73
CA VAL A 10 3.41 -0.59 -16.49
C VAL A 10 2.10 -1.33 -16.56
N GLY A 11 1.75 -2.05 -15.50
CA GLY A 11 0.43 -2.63 -15.28
C GLY A 11 -0.14 -2.15 -13.94
N ILE A 12 -1.44 -2.26 -13.75
CA ILE A 12 -2.11 -1.92 -12.50
C ILE A 12 -3.06 -3.04 -12.10
N GLY A 13 -3.08 -3.36 -10.80
CA GLY A 13 -4.11 -4.15 -10.15
C GLY A 13 -4.86 -3.29 -9.15
N LEU A 14 -6.16 -3.16 -9.31
CA LEU A 14 -7.05 -2.52 -8.35
C LEU A 14 -7.77 -3.59 -7.53
N PHE A 15 -7.80 -3.41 -6.23
CA PHE A 15 -8.31 -4.43 -5.31
C PHE A 15 -9.01 -3.82 -4.09
N ASP A 16 -9.91 -4.61 -3.55
CA ASP A 16 -10.49 -4.47 -2.21
C ASP A 16 -10.57 -5.85 -1.55
N SER A 17 -11.76 -6.44 -1.39
CA SER A 17 -11.91 -7.83 -0.91
C SER A 17 -11.28 -8.85 -1.87
N GLU A 18 -11.14 -8.48 -3.14
CA GLU A 18 -10.54 -9.30 -4.19
C GLU A 18 -9.82 -8.43 -5.24
N MET A 19 -9.13 -9.06 -6.17
CA MET A 19 -8.56 -8.37 -7.32
C MET A 19 -9.68 -8.01 -8.30
N ARG A 20 -10.14 -6.76 -8.28
CA ARG A 20 -11.25 -6.25 -9.09
C ARG A 20 -10.89 -6.07 -10.55
N THR A 21 -9.86 -5.28 -10.78
CA THR A 21 -9.45 -4.89 -12.12
C THR A 21 -7.97 -5.13 -12.29
N ILE A 22 -7.61 -5.80 -13.39
CA ILE A 22 -6.22 -6.00 -13.79
C ILE A 22 -6.04 -5.35 -15.16
N ILE A 23 -5.21 -4.31 -15.20
CA ILE A 23 -4.74 -3.69 -16.44
C ILE A 23 -3.36 -4.28 -16.73
N PRO A 24 -3.23 -5.14 -17.75
CA PRO A 24 -1.97 -5.78 -18.08
C PRO A 24 -0.86 -4.78 -18.37
N SER A 25 0.39 -5.16 -18.12
CA SER A 25 1.53 -4.31 -18.39
C SER A 25 1.70 -4.03 -19.87
N SER A 26 1.94 -2.77 -20.20
CA SER A 26 2.19 -2.31 -21.58
C SER A 26 3.08 -1.08 -21.57
N SER A 27 3.91 -0.93 -22.63
CA SER A 27 4.74 0.26 -22.88
C SER A 27 4.14 1.17 -23.96
N ARG A 28 2.93 0.89 -24.46
CA ARG A 28 2.29 1.67 -25.52
C ARG A 28 2.03 3.11 -25.10
N HIS A 29 2.13 4.04 -26.04
CA HIS A 29 2.02 5.48 -25.76
C HIS A 29 0.67 5.91 -25.14
N ASN A 30 -0.43 5.26 -25.52
CA ASN A 30 -1.76 5.53 -24.99
C ASN A 30 -2.08 4.77 -23.69
N HIS A 31 -1.15 3.97 -23.17
CA HIS A 31 -1.42 3.11 -22.00
C HIS A 31 -1.71 3.92 -20.73
N LEU A 32 -1.14 5.12 -20.60
CA LEU A 32 -1.45 6.01 -19.49
C LEU A 32 -2.94 6.35 -19.40
N GLN A 33 -3.60 6.57 -20.54
CA GLN A 33 -5.04 6.87 -20.58
C GLN A 33 -5.86 5.66 -20.12
N VAL A 34 -5.48 4.45 -20.51
CA VAL A 34 -6.14 3.21 -20.07
C VAL A 34 -6.02 3.05 -18.55
N VAL A 35 -4.85 3.32 -17.99
CA VAL A 35 -4.60 3.29 -16.55
C VAL A 35 -5.47 4.31 -15.81
N LEU A 36 -5.50 5.56 -16.29
CA LEU A 36 -6.29 6.63 -15.67
C LEU A 36 -7.81 6.34 -15.73
N GLN A 37 -8.29 5.81 -16.84
CA GLN A 37 -9.68 5.38 -16.99
C GLN A 37 -10.04 4.26 -16.00
N GLY A 38 -9.16 3.25 -15.85
CA GLY A 38 -9.36 2.19 -14.88
C GLY A 38 -9.42 2.71 -13.45
N LEU A 39 -8.50 3.60 -13.06
CA LEU A 39 -8.51 4.23 -11.74
C LEU A 39 -9.78 5.06 -11.46
N SER A 40 -10.33 5.73 -12.48
CA SER A 40 -11.52 6.57 -12.33
C SER A 40 -12.85 5.78 -12.31
N ALA A 41 -12.83 4.55 -12.79
CA ALA A 41 -14.04 3.72 -12.90
C ALA A 41 -14.36 2.91 -11.63
N GLU A 42 -13.37 2.75 -10.75
CA GLU A 42 -13.51 1.89 -9.57
C GLU A 42 -13.88 2.70 -8.33
N THR A 43 -14.81 2.15 -7.54
CA THR A 43 -15.12 2.59 -6.18
C THR A 43 -14.65 1.50 -5.23
N ALA A 44 -13.80 1.86 -4.28
CA ALA A 44 -13.34 0.94 -3.25
C ALA A 44 -14.49 0.58 -2.28
N GLY A 45 -14.51 -0.66 -1.81
CA GLY A 45 -15.46 -1.10 -0.80
C GLY A 45 -15.20 -2.54 -0.34
N GLY A 46 -15.50 -2.83 0.91
CA GLY A 46 -15.40 -4.17 1.50
C GLY A 46 -14.07 -4.47 2.18
N LYS A 47 -14.06 -5.56 2.95
CA LYS A 47 -12.90 -5.99 3.73
C LYS A 47 -11.85 -6.68 2.84
N THR A 48 -10.61 -6.26 2.92
CA THR A 48 -9.53 -6.73 2.03
C THR A 48 -9.07 -8.16 2.35
N ASP A 49 -9.12 -9.07 1.36
CA ASP A 49 -8.40 -10.35 1.35
C ASP A 49 -7.00 -10.18 0.73
N MET A 50 -6.07 -9.68 1.55
CA MET A 50 -4.72 -9.35 1.08
C MET A 50 -3.95 -10.56 0.51
N ILE A 51 -4.11 -11.76 1.07
CA ILE A 51 -3.41 -12.94 0.55
C ILE A 51 -3.95 -13.38 -0.80
N GLY A 52 -5.27 -13.35 -0.99
CA GLY A 52 -5.91 -13.67 -2.28
C GLY A 52 -5.48 -12.69 -3.37
N VAL A 53 -5.49 -11.40 -3.05
CA VAL A 53 -5.04 -10.31 -3.95
C VAL A 53 -3.58 -10.50 -4.36
N LEU A 54 -2.65 -10.68 -3.41
CA LEU A 54 -1.23 -10.82 -3.71
C LEU A 54 -0.89 -12.13 -4.41
N ARG A 55 -1.62 -13.23 -4.13
CA ARG A 55 -1.53 -14.47 -4.88
C ARG A 55 -1.93 -14.28 -6.33
N LYS A 56 -3.08 -13.63 -6.56
CA LYS A 56 -3.54 -13.33 -7.92
C LYS A 56 -2.57 -12.45 -8.68
N ALA A 57 -2.03 -11.41 -8.03
CA ALA A 57 -0.98 -10.59 -8.61
C ALA A 57 0.25 -11.44 -9.01
N ALA A 58 0.71 -12.32 -8.13
CA ALA A 58 1.83 -13.20 -8.43
C ALA A 58 1.56 -14.17 -9.59
N GLU A 59 0.31 -14.63 -9.77
CA GLU A 59 -0.07 -15.52 -10.87
C GLU A 59 -0.06 -14.81 -12.22
N VAL A 60 -0.53 -13.57 -12.27
CA VAL A 60 -0.67 -12.80 -13.52
C VAL A 60 0.68 -12.30 -14.04
N MET A 61 1.62 -12.02 -13.15
CA MET A 61 2.94 -11.53 -13.54
C MET A 61 3.85 -12.67 -14.01
N SER A 62 4.09 -12.74 -15.31
CA SER A 62 4.90 -13.79 -15.96
C SER A 62 6.42 -13.53 -15.90
N HIS A 63 6.84 -12.30 -15.66
CA HIS A 63 8.24 -11.89 -15.67
C HIS A 63 8.63 -11.20 -14.35
N ARG A 64 9.93 -11.26 -14.02
CA ARG A 64 10.48 -10.50 -12.89
C ARG A 64 10.13 -9.02 -13.04
N SER A 65 9.44 -8.49 -12.05
CA SER A 65 8.88 -7.14 -12.06
C SER A 65 9.19 -6.41 -10.76
N ILE A 66 9.03 -5.11 -10.78
CA ILE A 66 8.92 -4.30 -9.58
C ILE A 66 7.45 -4.21 -9.23
N VAL A 67 7.08 -4.65 -8.04
CA VAL A 67 5.71 -4.61 -7.54
C VAL A 67 5.63 -3.52 -6.47
N ILE A 68 4.77 -2.54 -6.70
CA ILE A 68 4.50 -1.48 -5.72
C ILE A 68 3.13 -1.74 -5.14
N LEU A 69 3.06 -2.12 -3.87
CA LEU A 69 1.82 -2.23 -3.11
C LEU A 69 1.54 -0.90 -2.43
N ILE A 70 0.43 -0.25 -2.78
CA ILE A 70 -0.03 0.99 -2.15
C ILE A 70 -1.29 0.65 -1.33
N SER A 71 -1.23 0.79 -0.02
CA SER A 71 -2.33 0.40 0.88
C SER A 71 -2.13 1.02 2.27
N ASP A 72 -3.21 1.15 3.03
CA ASP A 72 -3.20 1.46 4.47
C ASP A 72 -2.79 0.26 5.34
N LEU A 73 -2.65 -0.93 4.74
CA LEU A 73 -2.31 -2.20 5.38
C LEU A 73 -3.25 -2.60 6.53
N PHE A 74 -4.49 -2.09 6.52
CA PHE A 74 -5.50 -2.45 7.51
C PHE A 74 -6.09 -3.84 7.23
N CYS A 75 -5.25 -4.87 7.42
CA CYS A 75 -5.56 -6.26 7.14
C CYS A 75 -4.81 -7.19 8.10
N ASP A 76 -5.10 -8.50 8.01
CA ASP A 76 -4.34 -9.51 8.76
C ASP A 76 -2.87 -9.51 8.33
N ARG A 77 -1.98 -9.24 9.30
CA ARG A 77 -0.53 -9.10 9.07
C ARG A 77 0.13 -10.39 8.58
N ASP A 78 -0.32 -11.54 9.07
CA ASP A 78 0.28 -12.81 8.68
C ASP A 78 -0.11 -13.18 7.25
N GLN A 79 -1.35 -12.88 6.87
CA GLN A 79 -1.80 -13.03 5.48
C GLN A 79 -1.07 -12.06 4.55
N LEU A 80 -0.89 -10.80 4.94
CA LEU A 80 -0.11 -9.82 4.19
C LEU A 80 1.31 -10.37 3.90
N PHE A 81 2.05 -10.78 4.94
CA PHE A 81 3.43 -11.23 4.76
C PHE A 81 3.54 -12.58 4.06
N LYS A 82 2.56 -13.48 4.18
CA LYS A 82 2.46 -14.67 3.33
C LYS A 82 2.33 -14.29 1.86
N GLY A 83 1.44 -13.36 1.54
CA GLY A 83 1.26 -12.86 0.17
C GLY A 83 2.50 -12.16 -0.39
N LEU A 84 3.13 -11.28 0.38
CA LEU A 84 4.37 -10.60 -0.02
C LEU A 84 5.51 -11.61 -0.25
N SER A 85 5.58 -12.68 0.56
CA SER A 85 6.57 -13.74 0.40
C SER A 85 6.39 -14.49 -0.92
N LEU A 86 5.15 -14.70 -1.41
CA LEU A 86 4.91 -15.31 -2.72
C LEU A 86 5.51 -14.48 -3.85
N LEU A 87 5.38 -13.15 -3.79
CA LEU A 87 6.00 -12.24 -4.77
C LEU A 87 7.53 -12.35 -4.74
N ARG A 88 8.12 -12.36 -3.54
CA ARG A 88 9.58 -12.49 -3.37
C ARG A 88 10.10 -13.84 -3.86
N GLN A 89 9.39 -14.95 -3.59
CA GLN A 89 9.74 -16.29 -4.10
C GLN A 89 9.76 -16.34 -5.63
N ARG A 90 8.90 -15.59 -6.29
CA ARG A 90 8.89 -15.42 -7.76
C ARG A 90 9.92 -14.40 -8.25
N LYS A 91 10.83 -13.95 -7.37
CA LYS A 91 11.94 -13.04 -7.67
C LYS A 91 11.49 -11.62 -8.06
N HIS A 92 10.24 -11.23 -7.74
CA HIS A 92 9.84 -9.82 -7.88
C HIS A 92 10.55 -8.97 -6.84
N GLU A 93 10.86 -7.73 -7.21
CA GLU A 93 11.24 -6.70 -6.26
C GLU A 93 9.96 -6.07 -5.70
N VAL A 94 9.86 -5.98 -4.38
CA VAL A 94 8.62 -5.51 -3.73
C VAL A 94 8.89 -4.25 -2.94
N LEU A 95 8.07 -3.23 -3.20
CA LEU A 95 8.01 -2.00 -2.45
C LEU A 95 6.61 -1.84 -1.85
N VAL A 96 6.53 -1.63 -0.56
CA VAL A 96 5.28 -1.31 0.15
C VAL A 96 5.26 0.18 0.44
N VAL A 97 4.30 0.87 -0.15
CA VAL A 97 3.96 2.26 0.15
C VAL A 97 2.75 2.23 1.08
N HIS A 98 3.02 2.37 2.37
CA HIS A 98 2.01 2.38 3.41
C HIS A 98 1.45 3.79 3.56
N THR A 99 0.21 4.00 3.17
CA THR A 99 -0.45 5.31 3.22
C THR A 99 -1.27 5.44 4.49
N MET A 100 -1.06 6.52 5.23
CA MET A 100 -1.84 6.83 6.44
C MET A 100 -2.22 8.32 6.47
N ASP A 101 -3.38 8.60 7.03
CA ASP A 101 -3.80 9.97 7.26
C ASP A 101 -3.02 10.61 8.42
N GLU A 102 -2.83 11.92 8.34
CA GLU A 102 -2.15 12.70 9.39
C GLU A 102 -2.89 12.59 10.73
N GLN A 103 -4.24 12.56 10.70
CA GLN A 103 -5.04 12.43 11.91
C GLN A 103 -4.93 11.04 12.54
N GLU A 104 -4.78 9.99 11.72
CA GLU A 104 -4.52 8.63 12.21
C GLU A 104 -3.15 8.54 12.89
N LEU A 105 -2.13 9.17 12.31
CA LEU A 105 -0.77 9.15 12.86
C LEU A 105 -0.65 9.93 14.16
N ASN A 106 -1.28 11.10 14.23
CA ASN A 106 -1.16 12.01 15.38
C ASN A 106 -2.24 11.77 16.43
N PHE A 107 -3.38 11.20 16.03
CA PHE A 107 -4.58 11.04 16.86
C PHE A 107 -4.98 12.35 17.55
N ASP A 108 -4.95 13.45 16.78
CA ASP A 108 -5.21 14.79 17.31
C ASP A 108 -6.69 15.15 17.24
N TYR A 109 -7.45 14.41 18.03
CA TYR A 109 -8.88 14.61 18.19
C TYR A 109 -9.18 15.25 19.55
N SER A 110 -10.23 16.09 19.58
CA SER A 110 -10.71 16.77 20.81
C SER A 110 -12.23 16.70 20.93
N GLY A 111 -12.73 16.74 22.18
CA GLY A 111 -14.16 16.63 22.46
C GLY A 111 -14.67 15.17 22.41
N THR A 112 -15.97 14.99 22.61
CA THR A 112 -16.60 13.67 22.50
C THR A 112 -16.84 13.35 21.03
N LEU A 113 -16.24 12.26 20.54
CA LEU A 113 -16.36 11.81 19.16
C LEU A 113 -17.03 10.45 19.06
N ARG A 114 -17.73 10.27 17.96
CA ARG A 114 -18.24 8.98 17.54
C ARG A 114 -17.41 8.47 16.38
N PHE A 115 -16.63 7.43 16.61
CA PHE A 115 -15.92 6.73 15.55
C PHE A 115 -16.88 5.73 14.88
N GLU A 116 -16.99 5.81 13.58
CA GLU A 116 -17.71 4.85 12.74
C GLU A 116 -16.71 4.08 11.88
N GLY A 117 -16.71 2.76 12.00
CA GLY A 117 -15.88 1.94 11.14
C GLY A 117 -16.43 1.91 9.71
N LEU A 118 -15.60 2.18 8.72
CA LEU A 118 -15.97 2.17 7.30
C LEU A 118 -16.25 0.75 6.77
N GLU A 119 -15.77 -0.27 7.49
CA GLU A 119 -15.88 -1.68 7.10
C GLU A 119 -16.83 -2.46 8.04
N ASP A 120 -17.97 -1.90 8.40
CA ASP A 120 -18.95 -2.52 9.33
C ASP A 120 -18.38 -2.94 10.71
N THR A 121 -17.33 -2.29 11.15
CA THR A 121 -16.68 -2.59 12.45
C THR A 121 -17.40 -1.97 13.66
N GLY A 122 -18.56 -1.37 13.44
CA GLY A 122 -19.41 -0.79 14.48
C GLY A 122 -19.14 0.68 14.77
N LYS A 123 -19.78 1.18 15.84
CA LYS A 123 -19.71 2.58 16.28
C LYS A 123 -19.19 2.64 17.69
N LEU A 124 -18.18 3.46 17.94
CA LEU A 124 -17.61 3.70 19.26
C LEU A 124 -17.71 5.19 19.60
N THR A 125 -18.45 5.50 20.65
CA THR A 125 -18.47 6.86 21.22
C THR A 125 -17.55 6.90 22.42
N CYS A 126 -16.54 7.75 22.37
CA CYS A 126 -15.55 7.85 23.44
C CYS A 126 -14.91 9.23 23.51
N ASP A 127 -14.19 9.46 24.61
CA ASP A 127 -13.27 10.59 24.73
C ASP A 127 -11.92 10.22 24.10
N PRO A 128 -11.50 10.85 23.00
CA PRO A 128 -10.23 10.56 22.35
C PRO A 128 -9.03 10.80 23.26
N ALA A 129 -9.09 11.74 24.20
CA ALA A 129 -7.99 12.03 25.12
C ALA A 129 -7.66 10.82 26.01
N ALA A 130 -8.68 10.09 26.44
CA ALA A 130 -8.49 8.87 27.24
C ALA A 130 -7.86 7.72 26.43
N LEU A 131 -8.09 7.67 25.12
CA LEU A 131 -7.59 6.60 24.26
C LEU A 131 -6.24 6.91 23.60
N ARG A 132 -5.85 8.18 23.53
CA ARG A 132 -4.67 8.65 22.76
C ARG A 132 -3.40 7.84 23.07
N ALA A 133 -3.04 7.72 24.34
CA ALA A 133 -1.81 7.03 24.74
C ALA A 133 -1.83 5.54 24.35
N GLY A 134 -2.96 4.87 24.54
CA GLY A 134 -3.14 3.46 24.17
C GLY A 134 -3.08 3.27 22.66
N TYR A 135 -3.74 4.14 21.90
CA TYR A 135 -3.73 4.11 20.44
C TYR A 135 -2.33 4.34 19.88
N GLN A 136 -1.64 5.42 20.32
CA GLN A 136 -0.29 5.74 19.85
C GLN A 136 0.69 4.60 20.11
N ASN A 137 0.65 3.98 21.28
CA ASN A 137 1.48 2.81 21.59
C ASN A 137 1.16 1.61 20.69
N ALA A 138 -0.12 1.35 20.45
CA ALA A 138 -0.53 0.27 19.52
C ALA A 138 -0.08 0.54 18.08
N LEU A 139 -0.24 1.77 17.62
CA LEU A 139 0.19 2.20 16.30
C LEU A 139 1.72 2.10 16.12
N GLU A 140 2.50 2.58 17.10
CA GLU A 140 3.95 2.49 17.06
C GLU A 140 4.43 1.03 16.95
N LYS A 141 3.88 0.14 17.78
CA LYS A 141 4.16 -1.31 17.70
C LYS A 141 3.77 -1.92 16.36
N PHE A 142 2.65 -1.48 15.80
CA PHE A 142 2.20 -1.92 14.47
C PHE A 142 3.20 -1.49 13.40
N LEU A 143 3.56 -0.21 13.34
CA LEU A 143 4.50 0.33 12.35
C LEU A 143 5.89 -0.31 12.49
N GLU A 144 6.39 -0.48 13.71
CA GLU A 144 7.66 -1.15 13.98
C GLU A 144 7.65 -2.62 13.49
N THR A 145 6.55 -3.34 13.75
CA THR A 145 6.38 -4.72 13.31
C THR A 145 6.42 -4.83 11.79
N ILE A 146 5.71 -3.93 11.08
CA ILE A 146 5.70 -3.90 9.62
C ILE A 146 7.11 -3.61 9.09
N ARG A 147 7.77 -2.55 9.58
CA ARG A 147 9.14 -2.19 9.18
C ARG A 147 10.12 -3.35 9.35
N ARG A 148 10.11 -3.97 10.51
CA ARG A 148 11.01 -5.11 10.83
C ARG A 148 10.74 -6.31 9.93
N ARG A 149 9.48 -6.67 9.69
CA ARG A 149 9.12 -7.81 8.82
C ARG A 149 9.46 -7.53 7.36
N CYS A 150 9.24 -6.32 6.87
CA CYS A 150 9.65 -5.92 5.52
C CYS A 150 11.17 -6.02 5.36
N ALA A 151 11.94 -5.46 6.28
CA ALA A 151 13.41 -5.52 6.25
C ALA A 151 13.92 -6.97 6.27
N GLY A 152 13.37 -7.82 7.14
CA GLY A 152 13.72 -9.24 7.22
C GLY A 152 13.38 -10.06 5.96
N SER A 153 12.45 -9.57 5.13
CA SER A 153 12.02 -10.21 3.89
C SER A 153 12.61 -9.56 2.63
N MET A 154 13.55 -8.64 2.76
CA MET A 154 14.11 -7.84 1.66
C MET A 154 13.00 -7.14 0.84
N ILE A 155 12.06 -6.53 1.53
CA ILE A 155 10.95 -5.76 0.99
C ILE A 155 11.21 -4.30 1.37
N ASP A 156 11.20 -3.42 0.38
CA ASP A 156 11.29 -1.99 0.61
C ASP A 156 9.99 -1.49 1.24
N TYR A 157 10.10 -0.66 2.26
CA TYR A 157 8.95 -0.11 2.96
C TYR A 157 9.06 1.39 3.13
N ARG A 158 8.00 2.09 2.78
CA ARG A 158 7.85 3.54 2.99
C ARG A 158 6.50 3.82 3.64
N LEU A 159 6.50 4.49 4.80
CA LEU A 159 5.33 5.13 5.35
C LEU A 159 5.18 6.51 4.68
N THR A 160 4.01 6.79 4.15
CA THR A 160 3.67 8.03 3.44
C THR A 160 2.39 8.61 4.04
N ARG A 161 2.39 9.90 4.33
CA ARG A 161 1.18 10.60 4.77
C ARG A 161 0.36 11.05 3.57
N THR A 162 -0.95 11.03 3.70
CA THR A 162 -1.86 11.56 2.66
C THR A 162 -1.64 13.05 2.39
N SER A 163 -1.09 13.79 3.36
CA SER A 163 -0.73 15.21 3.27
C SER A 163 0.63 15.47 2.59
N GLU A 164 1.47 14.46 2.37
CA GLU A 164 2.78 14.63 1.72
C GLU A 164 2.62 14.95 0.23
N HIS A 165 3.44 15.86 -0.27
CA HIS A 165 3.48 16.13 -1.71
C HIS A 165 4.01 14.93 -2.48
N LEU A 166 3.27 14.52 -3.51
CA LEU A 166 3.60 13.34 -4.32
C LEU A 166 5.01 13.42 -4.91
N ASP A 167 5.47 14.61 -5.29
CA ASP A 167 6.82 14.82 -5.85
C ASP A 167 7.92 14.47 -4.84
N ALA A 168 7.72 14.82 -3.56
CA ALA A 168 8.65 14.47 -2.50
C ALA A 168 8.71 12.95 -2.28
N VAL A 169 7.54 12.31 -2.19
CA VAL A 169 7.42 10.86 -2.05
C VAL A 169 8.11 10.13 -3.20
N LEU A 170 7.84 10.53 -4.45
CA LEU A 170 8.45 9.90 -5.63
C LEU A 170 9.96 10.13 -5.69
N SER A 171 10.43 11.33 -5.35
CA SER A 171 11.86 11.65 -5.34
C SER A 171 12.62 10.81 -4.32
N GLU A 172 12.07 10.63 -3.13
CA GLU A 172 12.67 9.77 -2.12
C GLU A 172 12.68 8.29 -2.52
N LEU A 173 11.58 7.79 -3.10
CA LEU A 173 11.50 6.41 -3.60
C LEU A 173 12.55 6.15 -4.68
N LEU A 174 12.76 7.09 -5.60
CA LEU A 174 13.77 7.01 -6.65
C LEU A 174 15.19 7.05 -6.07
N ASN A 175 15.47 7.99 -5.16
CA ASN A 175 16.79 8.13 -4.52
C ASN A 175 17.14 6.89 -3.68
N PHE A 176 16.19 6.34 -2.93
CA PHE A 176 16.38 5.14 -2.16
C PHE A 176 16.82 3.95 -3.06
N ARG A 177 16.21 3.79 -4.22
CA ARG A 177 16.56 2.73 -5.18
C ARG A 177 17.90 2.95 -5.88
N ILE A 178 18.26 4.18 -6.20
CA ILE A 178 19.57 4.51 -6.79
C ILE A 178 20.67 4.15 -5.78
N GLY A 179 20.50 4.50 -4.51
CA GLY A 179 21.46 4.19 -3.44
C GLY A 179 21.63 2.68 -3.18
N MET A 180 20.63 1.85 -3.44
CA MET A 180 20.70 0.39 -3.28
C MET A 180 21.37 -0.33 -4.46
N ARG A 181 21.33 0.22 -5.67
CA ARG A 181 22.01 -0.34 -6.86
C ARG A 181 23.51 -0.07 -6.89
N GLY A 182 24.00 0.81 -6.03
CA GLY A 182 25.43 1.18 -5.92
C GLY A 182 26.23 0.37 -4.90
N LYS A 183 25.64 -0.63 -4.28
CA LYS A 183 26.31 -1.61 -3.39
C LYS A 183 26.11 -3.01 -3.97
#